data_5bd08e19f39cc1b5ff78de6b4357b764
#
_entry.id   5bd08e19f39cc1b5ff78de6b4357b764
#
_cell.length_a   1.000
_cell.length_b   1.000
_cell.length_c   1.000
_cell.angle_alpha   90.00
_cell.angle_beta   90.00
_cell.angle_gamma   90.00
#
_symmetry.space_group_name_H-M   'P 1'
#
loop_
_entity.id
_entity.type
_entity.pdbx_description
1 polymer ?
#
loop_
_entity_poly.entity_id
_entity_poly.type
_entity_poly.pdbx_seq_one_letter_code
_entity_poly.pdbx_strand_id
1 'polypeptide(L)' 'MHLQNTQKAGTWSHGVGSKYVWSYYYHGHKGHGATAIGKYRSFSGYTRAGVKAKASATKHNCWVNRAYYNIY' A
#
# COMPACT_ATOMS: atom_id res chain seq x y z
N MET A 1 -0.51 -13.14 -0.96
CA MET A 1 -0.59 -11.73 -0.59
C MET A 1 -1.78 -11.47 0.30
N HIS A 2 -1.59 -10.69 1.34
CA HIS A 2 -2.68 -10.33 2.24
C HIS A 2 -3.32 -9.03 1.79
N LEU A 3 -4.64 -9.00 1.71
CA LEU A 3 -5.38 -7.84 1.26
C LEU A 3 -6.31 -7.37 2.35
N GLN A 4 -6.35 -6.06 2.57
CA GLN A 4 -7.43 -5.46 3.33
C GLN A 4 -8.63 -5.40 2.41
N ASN A 5 -9.81 -5.73 2.94
CA ASN A 5 -10.98 -5.64 2.11
C ASN A 5 -11.64 -4.31 2.34
N THR A 6 -12.45 -3.92 1.47
CA THR A 6 -13.30 -2.82 1.42
C THR A 6 -12.67 -1.50 1.51
N GLN A 7 -12.89 -0.71 0.62
CA GLN A 7 -12.63 0.69 0.70
C GLN A 7 -13.77 1.39 0.04
N LYS A 8 -14.45 2.17 0.79
CA LYS A 8 -15.63 2.80 0.28
C LYS A 8 -15.38 4.11 -0.40
N ALA A 9 -14.39 4.85 0.04
CA ALA A 9 -14.18 6.18 -0.44
C ALA A 9 -12.78 6.39 -1.01
N GLY A 10 -12.02 5.33 -1.13
CA GLY A 10 -10.66 5.40 -1.64
C GLY A 10 -10.45 4.53 -2.85
N THR A 11 -9.32 4.72 -3.49
CA THR A 11 -8.88 3.89 -4.60
C THR A 11 -7.56 3.24 -4.22
N TRP A 12 -7.53 1.92 -4.22
CA TRP A 12 -6.36 1.15 -3.82
C TRP A 12 -5.84 0.35 -5.01
N SER A 13 -4.57 0.59 -5.35
CA SER A 13 -3.87 -0.16 -6.37
C SER A 13 -2.71 -0.89 -5.69
N HIS A 14 -2.66 -2.19 -5.83
CA HIS A 14 -1.64 -3.00 -5.19
C HIS A 14 -1.30 -4.19 -6.04
N GLY A 15 -0.14 -4.78 -5.79
CA GLY A 15 0.24 -5.97 -6.51
C GLY A 15 1.64 -6.44 -6.16
N VAL A 16 2.00 -7.57 -6.74
CA VAL A 16 3.31 -8.15 -6.62
C VAL A 16 3.79 -8.46 -8.03
N GLY A 17 4.80 -7.74 -8.47
CA GLY A 17 5.40 -7.96 -9.78
C GLY A 17 6.59 -8.90 -9.72
N SER A 18 7.43 -8.85 -10.75
CA SER A 18 8.63 -9.70 -10.77
C SER A 18 9.72 -9.22 -9.83
N LYS A 19 9.76 -7.91 -9.54
CA LYS A 19 10.82 -7.32 -8.71
C LYS A 19 10.31 -6.61 -7.47
N TYR A 20 9.08 -6.11 -7.50
CA TYR A 20 8.56 -5.23 -6.45
C TYR A 20 7.19 -5.67 -6.00
N VAL A 21 6.90 -5.36 -4.74
CA VAL A 21 5.54 -5.35 -4.20
C VAL A 21 5.18 -3.89 -3.97
N TRP A 22 3.95 -3.50 -4.29
CA TRP A 22 3.55 -2.11 -4.15
C TRP A 22 2.16 -1.99 -3.55
N SER A 23 1.91 -0.82 -2.95
CA SER A 23 0.61 -0.44 -2.41
C SER A 23 0.47 1.06 -2.60
N TYR A 24 -0.51 1.47 -3.39
CA TYR A 24 -0.81 2.88 -3.62
C TYR A 24 -2.25 3.11 -3.22
N TYR A 25 -2.51 4.09 -2.37
CA TYR A 25 -3.84 4.36 -1.89
C TYR A 25 -4.17 5.84 -1.97
N TYR A 26 -5.33 6.15 -2.51
CA TYR A 26 -5.82 7.50 -2.63
C TYR A 26 -7.13 7.64 -1.86
N HIS A 27 -7.26 8.70 -1.10
CA HIS A 27 -8.51 9.05 -0.44
C HIS A 27 -8.71 10.56 -0.57
N GLY A 28 -9.89 10.95 -1.09
CA GLY A 28 -10.16 12.35 -1.38
C GLY A 28 -10.55 13.18 -0.17
N HIS A 29 -10.93 12.57 0.95
CA HIS A 29 -11.51 13.26 2.10
C HIS A 29 -10.78 13.04 3.41
N LYS A 30 -9.98 12.02 3.54
CA LYS A 30 -9.30 11.68 4.79
C LYS A 30 -7.82 11.46 4.57
N GLY A 31 -7.04 11.72 5.61
CA GLY A 31 -5.66 11.32 5.62
C GLY A 31 -5.55 9.80 5.53
N HIS A 32 -4.49 9.31 4.93
CA HIS A 32 -4.34 7.89 4.66
C HIS A 32 -2.87 7.53 4.50
N GLY A 33 -2.61 6.25 4.36
CA GLY A 33 -1.27 5.76 4.13
C GLY A 33 -1.29 4.43 3.40
N ALA A 34 -0.15 4.02 2.88
CA ALA A 34 0.02 2.75 2.21
C ALA A 34 1.28 2.06 2.73
N THR A 35 1.26 0.74 2.74
CA THR A 35 2.39 -0.07 3.18
C THR A 35 2.61 -1.22 2.23
N ALA A 36 3.86 -1.46 1.86
CA ALA A 36 4.25 -2.63 1.09
C ALA A 36 5.32 -3.39 1.88
N ILE A 37 5.20 -4.70 1.95
CA ILE A 37 6.14 -5.55 2.66
C ILE A 37 6.67 -6.60 1.70
N GLY A 38 7.96 -6.56 1.47
CA GLY A 38 8.69 -7.53 0.68
C GLY A 38 9.92 -7.94 1.48
N LYS A 39 11.12 -7.72 0.97
CA LYS A 39 12.34 -7.95 1.74
C LYS A 39 12.44 -7.01 2.93
N TYR A 40 11.72 -5.90 2.89
CA TYR A 40 11.65 -4.92 3.98
C TYR A 40 10.26 -4.29 3.93
N ARG A 41 9.94 -3.57 4.99
CA ARG A 41 8.67 -2.82 5.06
C ARG A 41 8.90 -1.43 4.49
N SER A 42 8.03 -1.01 3.61
CA SER A 42 7.99 0.34 3.09
C SER A 42 6.66 0.98 3.45
N PHE A 43 6.70 2.15 4.06
CA PHE A 43 5.52 2.83 4.55
C PHE A 43 5.51 4.25 3.99
N SER A 44 4.39 4.65 3.40
CA SER A 44 4.28 5.98 2.82
C SER A 44 4.29 7.10 3.85
N GLY A 45 3.97 6.78 5.11
CA GLY A 45 3.70 7.78 6.11
C GLY A 45 2.30 8.36 5.95
N TYR A 46 1.94 9.28 6.84
CA TYR A 46 0.67 9.97 6.74
C TYR A 46 0.64 10.79 5.45
N THR A 47 -0.41 10.60 4.68
CA THR A 47 -0.61 11.33 3.43
C THR A 47 -1.93 12.07 3.53
N ARG A 48 -1.93 13.35 3.24
CA ARG A 48 -3.13 14.18 3.38
C ARG A 48 -4.18 13.79 2.33
N ALA A 49 -5.43 14.13 2.63
CA ALA A 49 -6.53 13.92 1.69
C ALA A 49 -6.21 14.56 0.33
N GLY A 50 -6.62 13.90 -0.73
CA GLY A 50 -6.41 14.38 -2.09
C GLY A 50 -5.05 14.06 -2.68
N VAL A 51 -4.17 13.39 -1.93
CA VAL A 51 -2.83 13.01 -2.39
C VAL A 51 -2.72 11.49 -2.35
N LYS A 52 -2.12 10.90 -3.37
CA LYS A 52 -1.94 9.45 -3.41
C LYS A 52 -0.78 9.05 -2.50
N ALA A 53 -1.05 8.12 -1.58
CA ALA A 53 -0.02 7.51 -0.76
C ALA A 53 0.62 6.36 -1.53
N LYS A 54 1.94 6.32 -1.58
CA LYS A 54 2.67 5.31 -2.36
C LYS A 54 3.69 4.61 -1.49
N ALA A 55 3.70 3.29 -1.55
CA ALA A 55 4.72 2.48 -0.92
C ALA A 55 5.10 1.33 -1.84
N SER A 56 6.38 1.02 -1.89
CA SER A 56 6.86 -0.13 -2.64
C SER A 56 8.09 -0.70 -1.98
N ALA A 57 8.30 -1.99 -2.13
CA ALA A 57 9.46 -2.68 -1.58
C ALA A 57 9.91 -3.75 -2.55
N THR A 58 11.18 -4.12 -2.47
CA THR A 58 11.70 -5.22 -3.27
C THR A 58 11.00 -6.51 -2.85
N LYS A 59 10.56 -7.27 -3.84
CA LYS A 59 9.87 -8.52 -3.61
C LYS A 59 10.78 -9.51 -2.90
N HIS A 60 10.24 -10.23 -1.94
CA HIS A 60 10.93 -11.33 -1.30
C HIS A 60 10.60 -12.63 -2.03
N ASN A 61 11.61 -13.42 -2.32
CA ASN A 61 11.42 -14.65 -3.09
C ASN A 61 10.92 -15.83 -2.27
N CYS A 62 11.14 -15.82 -0.96
CA CYS A 62 10.83 -16.96 -0.08
C CYS A 62 9.65 -16.72 0.84
N TRP A 63 9.20 -15.49 0.99
CA TRP A 63 8.14 -15.10 1.92
C TRP A 63 6.95 -14.54 1.19
N VAL A 64 5.81 -14.52 1.87
CA VAL A 64 4.62 -13.88 1.33
C VAL A 64 4.85 -12.36 1.32
N ASN A 65 4.64 -11.74 0.16
CA ASN A 65 4.69 -10.29 0.04
C ASN A 65 3.31 -9.73 0.37
N ARG A 66 3.25 -8.56 1.00
CA ARG A 66 2.00 -7.99 1.49
C ARG A 66 1.84 -6.53 1.11
N ALA A 67 0.59 -6.11 0.98
CA ALA A 67 0.23 -4.73 0.73
C ALA A 67 -0.93 -4.35 1.65
N TYR A 68 -0.88 -3.14 2.19
CA TYR A 68 -1.89 -2.63 3.11
C TYR A 68 -2.15 -1.17 2.84
N TYR A 69 -3.28 -0.67 3.34
CA TYR A 69 -3.53 0.76 3.43
C TYR A 69 -4.16 1.08 4.78
N ASN A 70 -4.07 2.35 5.17
CA ASN A 70 -4.71 2.86 6.39
C ASN A 70 -5.46 4.13 6.06
N ILE A 71 -6.53 4.36 6.80
CA ILE A 71 -7.30 5.61 6.75
C ILE A 71 -7.26 6.22 8.15
N TYR A 72 -6.92 7.47 8.23
CA TYR A 72 -6.80 8.18 9.51
C TYR A 72 -7.98 9.08 9.81
#